data_ef6f6de3d4ccd1e46f96a42b2daf38f1
#
_entry.id   ef6f6de3d4ccd1e46f96a42b2daf38f1
#
_cell.length_a   1.000
_cell.length_b   1.000
_cell.length_c   1.000
_cell.angle_alpha   90.00
_cell.angle_beta   90.00
_cell.angle_gamma   90.00
#
_symmetry.space_group_name_H-M   'P 1'
#
loop_
_entity.id
_entity.type
_entity.pdbx_description
1 polymer ?
#
loop_
_entity_poly.entity_id
_entity_poly.type
_entity_poly.pdbx_seq_one_letter_code
_entity_poly.pdbx_strand_id
1 'polypeptide(L)'
;TGINKKTLEGKKQWNDHLNNMIQMHKTIGFNLLLNHHETISINNKKINIVGVENWGNGNFSKYGDLDLAMKNVDDKYPTILLSHDPSHWEEKVQKHPKKIDIQFAGHTHGMQFGFEIGKFKWSPAKWKYKQWAGLYNKGNHQIYVNRGIGHLGYPGRVGIMPEIAVIEISA
;
A
#
# COMPACT_ATOMS: atom_id res chain seq x y z
N THR A 1 6.84 -19.04 -4.02
CA THR A 1 6.03 -19.80 -5.00
C THR A 1 6.82 -20.84 -5.79
N GLY A 2 8.15 -20.88 -5.76
CA GLY A 2 8.96 -21.85 -6.51
C GLY A 2 8.86 -21.79 -8.06
N ILE A 3 8.07 -20.87 -8.62
CA ILE A 3 7.86 -20.75 -10.07
C ILE A 3 9.05 -20.06 -10.72
N ASN A 4 9.71 -20.75 -11.66
CA ASN A 4 10.80 -20.18 -12.43
C ASN A 4 10.30 -19.33 -13.60
N LYS A 5 10.14 -18.04 -13.39
CA LYS A 5 9.67 -17.08 -14.41
C LYS A 5 10.60 -16.89 -15.61
N LYS A 6 11.77 -17.51 -15.64
CA LYS A 6 12.69 -17.42 -16.80
C LYS A 6 12.31 -18.39 -17.92
N THR A 7 11.50 -19.42 -17.65
CA THR A 7 11.00 -20.38 -18.64
C THR A 7 9.63 -19.97 -19.16
N LEU A 8 9.27 -20.40 -20.38
CA LEU A 8 7.93 -20.17 -20.96
C LEU A 8 6.83 -20.80 -20.10
N GLU A 9 7.04 -22.02 -19.63
CA GLU A 9 6.12 -22.71 -18.73
C GLU A 9 5.95 -21.98 -17.40
N GLY A 10 7.03 -21.55 -16.78
CA GLY A 10 6.98 -20.80 -15.54
C GLY A 10 6.29 -19.44 -15.69
N LYS A 11 6.44 -18.76 -16.83
CA LYS A 11 5.66 -17.54 -17.14
C LYS A 11 4.16 -17.83 -17.25
N LYS A 12 3.80 -18.91 -17.93
CA LYS A 12 2.40 -19.34 -18.03
C LYS A 12 1.82 -19.65 -16.67
N GLN A 13 2.47 -20.48 -15.87
CA GLN A 13 2.04 -20.82 -14.51
C GLN A 13 1.89 -19.58 -13.63
N TRP A 14 2.79 -18.61 -13.74
CA TRP A 14 2.68 -17.34 -13.02
C TRP A 14 1.46 -16.54 -13.44
N ASN A 15 1.20 -16.40 -14.73
CA ASN A 15 0.06 -15.67 -15.25
C ASN A 15 -1.26 -16.33 -14.85
N ASP A 16 -1.33 -17.66 -14.95
CA ASP A 16 -2.51 -18.42 -14.52
C ASP A 16 -2.79 -18.22 -13.03
N HIS A 17 -1.73 -18.28 -12.21
CA HIS A 17 -1.85 -18.03 -10.76
C HIS A 17 -2.31 -16.60 -10.47
N LEU A 18 -1.75 -15.60 -11.13
CA LEU A 18 -2.16 -14.19 -10.99
C LEU A 18 -3.62 -13.99 -11.39
N ASN A 19 -4.04 -14.54 -12.53
CA ASN A 19 -5.42 -14.48 -13.00
C ASN A 19 -6.39 -15.12 -12.01
N ASN A 20 -6.03 -16.28 -11.46
CA ASN A 20 -6.82 -16.95 -10.43
C ASN A 20 -6.97 -16.09 -9.17
N MET A 21 -5.90 -15.43 -8.73
CA MET A 21 -5.97 -14.49 -7.60
C MET A 21 -6.88 -13.29 -7.90
N ILE A 22 -6.78 -12.71 -9.10
CA ILE A 22 -7.66 -11.61 -9.52
C ILE A 22 -9.12 -12.04 -9.50
N GLN A 23 -9.43 -13.22 -10.03
CA GLN A 23 -10.80 -13.75 -10.03
C GLN A 23 -11.30 -14.03 -8.62
N MET A 24 -10.44 -14.58 -7.75
CA MET A 24 -10.80 -14.82 -6.34
C MET A 24 -11.20 -13.51 -5.64
N HIS A 25 -10.43 -12.42 -5.82
CA HIS A 25 -10.78 -11.13 -5.24
C HIS A 25 -12.14 -10.63 -5.74
N LYS A 26 -12.42 -10.74 -7.03
CA LYS A 26 -13.74 -10.40 -7.59
C LYS A 26 -14.86 -11.24 -6.97
N THR A 27 -14.64 -12.54 -6.80
CA THR A 27 -15.65 -13.46 -6.23
C THR A 27 -16.01 -13.10 -4.78
N ILE A 28 -15.04 -12.61 -4.00
CA ILE A 28 -15.28 -12.17 -2.62
C ILE A 28 -15.68 -10.69 -2.50
N GLY A 29 -15.95 -10.02 -3.64
CA GLY A 29 -16.51 -8.67 -3.68
C GLY A 29 -15.49 -7.53 -3.62
N PHE A 30 -14.20 -7.78 -3.84
CA PHE A 30 -13.20 -6.71 -3.92
C PHE A 30 -13.00 -6.20 -5.35
N ASN A 31 -12.97 -4.88 -5.51
CA ASN A 31 -12.48 -4.22 -6.71
C ASN A 31 -10.96 -4.07 -6.65
N LEU A 32 -10.25 -4.73 -7.55
CA LEU A 32 -8.80 -4.61 -7.66
C LEU A 32 -8.43 -3.44 -8.56
N LEU A 33 -7.61 -2.53 -8.04
CA LEU A 33 -7.03 -1.42 -8.77
C LEU A 33 -5.57 -1.76 -9.12
N LEU A 34 -5.38 -2.34 -10.30
CA LEU A 34 -4.05 -2.73 -10.80
C LEU A 34 -3.51 -1.60 -11.69
N ASN A 35 -2.77 -0.65 -11.09
CA ASN A 35 -2.32 0.59 -11.74
C ASN A 35 -3.50 1.37 -12.34
N HIS A 36 -4.55 1.49 -11.57
CA HIS A 36 -5.82 2.08 -12.00
C HIS A 36 -6.44 2.92 -10.88
N HIS A 37 -7.44 3.73 -11.21
CA HIS A 37 -8.21 4.50 -10.25
C HIS A 37 -9.71 4.40 -10.51
N GLU A 38 -10.47 4.66 -9.47
CA GLU A 38 -11.91 4.88 -9.52
C GLU A 38 -12.26 6.15 -8.75
N THR A 39 -13.23 6.91 -9.26
CA THR A 39 -13.83 8.03 -8.54
C THR A 39 -15.15 7.58 -7.95
N ILE A 40 -15.20 7.51 -6.62
CA ILE A 40 -16.40 7.12 -5.89
C ILE A 40 -17.15 8.36 -5.39
N SER A 41 -18.48 8.24 -5.26
CA SER A 41 -19.34 9.30 -4.75
C SER A 41 -19.96 8.85 -3.43
N ILE A 42 -19.76 9.63 -2.37
CA ILE A 42 -20.30 9.39 -1.03
C ILE A 42 -21.00 10.68 -0.59
N ASN A 43 -22.32 10.63 -0.34
CA ASN A 43 -23.10 11.78 0.08
C ASN A 43 -22.90 13.03 -0.82
N ASN A 44 -22.94 12.83 -2.14
CA ASN A 44 -22.71 13.86 -3.16
C ASN A 44 -21.27 14.47 -3.19
N LYS A 45 -20.36 13.96 -2.38
CA LYS A 45 -18.93 14.29 -2.45
C LYS A 45 -18.19 13.23 -3.21
N LYS A 46 -17.22 13.63 -4.04
CA LYS A 46 -16.40 12.71 -4.83
C LYS A 46 -15.02 12.58 -4.25
N ILE A 47 -14.46 11.37 -4.37
CA ILE A 47 -13.10 11.04 -3.94
C ILE A 47 -12.47 10.08 -4.94
N ASN A 48 -11.21 10.29 -5.28
CA ASN A 48 -10.45 9.38 -6.10
C ASN A 48 -9.77 8.32 -5.23
N ILE A 49 -9.95 7.06 -5.59
CA ILE A 49 -9.22 5.94 -5.03
C ILE A 49 -8.28 5.41 -6.12
N VAL A 50 -7.00 5.48 -5.88
CA VAL A 50 -5.95 5.06 -6.80
C VAL A 50 -5.26 3.84 -6.23
N GLY A 51 -5.08 2.80 -7.02
CA GLY A 51 -4.36 1.60 -6.63
C GLY A 51 -3.18 1.33 -7.56
N VAL A 52 -2.04 0.97 -6.99
CA VAL A 52 -0.88 0.50 -7.75
C VAL A 52 -0.54 -0.93 -7.36
N GLU A 53 -0.01 -1.67 -8.34
CA GLU A 53 0.58 -2.98 -8.09
C GLU A 53 1.80 -2.87 -7.18
N ASN A 54 2.45 -4.01 -6.89
CA ASN A 54 3.60 -4.00 -6.00
C ASN A 54 4.71 -3.06 -6.51
N TRP A 55 5.08 -2.14 -5.64
CA TRP A 55 6.23 -1.27 -5.82
C TRP A 55 7.02 -1.25 -4.50
N GLY A 56 8.31 -1.48 -4.55
CA GLY A 56 9.14 -1.48 -3.35
C GLY A 56 10.61 -1.26 -3.67
N ASN A 57 11.35 -0.82 -2.67
CA ASN A 57 12.80 -0.59 -2.80
C ASN A 57 13.60 -1.89 -2.76
N GLY A 58 14.82 -1.87 -3.32
CA GLY A 58 15.72 -3.01 -3.36
C GLY A 58 15.28 -4.09 -4.36
N ASN A 59 15.26 -5.36 -3.92
CA ASN A 59 15.02 -6.53 -4.78
C ASN A 59 13.54 -6.85 -5.00
N PHE A 60 12.62 -6.02 -4.54
CA PHE A 60 11.20 -6.20 -4.80
C PHE A 60 10.83 -5.88 -6.24
N SER A 61 9.94 -6.67 -6.82
CA SER A 61 9.43 -6.41 -8.17
C SER A 61 8.66 -5.10 -8.21
N LYS A 62 8.89 -4.29 -9.24
CA LYS A 62 8.27 -2.98 -9.45
C LYS A 62 7.26 -3.08 -10.59
N TYR A 63 6.07 -3.62 -10.31
CA TYR A 63 4.95 -3.63 -11.24
C TYR A 63 4.05 -2.40 -11.10
N GLY A 64 4.14 -1.71 -9.97
CA GLY A 64 3.38 -0.49 -9.70
C GLY A 64 3.81 0.66 -10.59
N ASP A 65 2.85 1.18 -11.36
CA ASP A 65 3.00 2.33 -12.25
C ASP A 65 2.06 3.46 -11.77
N LEU A 66 2.65 4.41 -11.05
CA LEU A 66 1.90 5.53 -10.48
C LEU A 66 1.42 6.50 -11.56
N ASP A 67 2.23 6.73 -12.60
CA ASP A 67 1.88 7.65 -13.68
C ASP A 67 0.68 7.11 -14.48
N LEU A 68 0.65 5.81 -14.74
CA LEU A 68 -0.48 5.14 -15.37
C LEU A 68 -1.74 5.21 -14.49
N ALA A 69 -1.61 4.90 -13.20
CA ALA A 69 -2.73 4.92 -12.26
C ALA A 69 -3.36 6.32 -12.12
N MET A 70 -2.52 7.37 -12.19
CA MET A 70 -2.92 8.78 -12.02
C MET A 70 -3.31 9.47 -13.34
N LYS A 71 -3.18 8.83 -14.49
CA LYS A 71 -3.27 9.45 -15.82
C LYS A 71 -4.53 10.31 -16.03
N ASN A 72 -5.70 9.82 -15.62
CA ASN A 72 -6.99 10.48 -15.83
C ASN A 72 -7.68 10.87 -14.52
N VAL A 73 -6.94 10.91 -13.42
CA VAL A 73 -7.45 11.35 -12.12
C VAL A 73 -7.83 12.82 -12.20
N ASP A 74 -9.06 13.19 -11.77
CA ASP A 74 -9.51 14.57 -11.71
C ASP A 74 -9.00 15.20 -10.41
N ASP A 75 -8.09 16.18 -10.54
CA ASP A 75 -7.43 16.86 -9.42
C ASP A 75 -8.37 17.72 -8.57
N LYS A 76 -9.65 17.89 -9.01
CA LYS A 76 -10.68 18.60 -8.21
C LYS A 76 -11.10 17.83 -6.97
N TYR A 77 -10.89 16.53 -6.95
CA TYR A 77 -11.33 15.68 -5.85
C TYR A 77 -10.15 15.19 -5.01
N PRO A 78 -10.33 15.00 -3.71
CA PRO A 78 -9.31 14.39 -2.87
C PRO A 78 -8.88 13.02 -3.43
N THR A 79 -7.58 12.75 -3.37
CA THR A 79 -7.00 11.52 -3.91
C THR A 79 -6.34 10.70 -2.82
N ILE A 80 -6.83 9.46 -2.66
CA ILE A 80 -6.26 8.43 -1.79
C ILE A 80 -5.49 7.44 -2.66
N LEU A 81 -4.23 7.19 -2.31
CA LEU A 81 -3.40 6.17 -2.94
C LEU A 81 -3.30 4.92 -2.06
N LEU A 82 -3.60 3.78 -2.63
CA LEU A 82 -3.37 2.45 -2.06
C LEU A 82 -2.07 1.89 -2.64
N SER A 83 -1.01 1.88 -1.84
CA SER A 83 0.30 1.35 -2.25
C SER A 83 0.96 0.64 -1.08
N HIS A 84 1.24 -0.65 -1.24
CA HIS A 84 1.61 -1.54 -0.15
C HIS A 84 2.92 -1.17 0.56
N ASP A 85 3.99 -0.89 -0.19
CA ASP A 85 5.32 -0.59 0.38
C ASP A 85 5.44 0.92 0.68
N PRO A 86 5.76 1.32 1.92
CA PRO A 86 5.87 2.72 2.29
C PRO A 86 7.05 3.45 1.63
N SER A 87 8.06 2.74 1.13
CA SER A 87 9.16 3.37 0.41
C SER A 87 8.74 4.06 -0.90
N HIS A 88 7.61 3.65 -1.47
CA HIS A 88 7.01 4.30 -2.63
C HIS A 88 6.72 5.79 -2.39
N TRP A 89 6.35 6.14 -1.16
CA TRP A 89 6.01 7.50 -0.79
C TRP A 89 7.16 8.50 -1.00
N GLU A 90 8.36 8.20 -0.47
CA GLU A 90 9.53 9.08 -0.65
C GLU A 90 10.09 9.03 -2.08
N GLU A 91 10.05 7.87 -2.70
CA GLU A 91 10.69 7.67 -4.00
C GLU A 91 9.88 8.24 -5.17
N LYS A 92 8.58 8.15 -5.12
CA LYS A 92 7.68 8.51 -6.23
C LYS A 92 6.55 9.45 -5.83
N VAL A 93 5.79 9.14 -4.77
CA VAL A 93 4.53 9.82 -4.46
C VAL A 93 4.74 11.30 -4.15
N GLN A 94 5.72 11.65 -3.33
CA GLN A 94 6.04 13.05 -3.01
C GLN A 94 6.56 13.86 -4.22
N LYS A 95 6.98 13.21 -5.28
CA LYS A 95 7.54 13.84 -6.48
C LYS A 95 6.54 13.88 -7.64
N HIS A 96 5.38 13.25 -7.48
CA HIS A 96 4.37 13.18 -8.53
C HIS A 96 3.73 14.55 -8.76
N PRO A 97 3.54 14.99 -10.03
CA PRO A 97 3.03 16.33 -10.34
C PRO A 97 1.57 16.55 -9.91
N LYS A 98 0.74 15.50 -9.93
CA LYS A 98 -0.62 15.55 -9.43
C LYS A 98 -0.66 15.34 -7.92
N LYS A 99 -1.58 16.04 -7.25
CA LYS A 99 -1.75 15.96 -5.82
C LYS A 99 -2.27 14.57 -5.41
N ILE A 100 -1.63 13.99 -4.39
CA ILE A 100 -2.08 12.80 -3.68
C ILE A 100 -2.18 13.20 -2.21
N ASP A 101 -3.40 13.22 -1.67
CA ASP A 101 -3.65 13.75 -0.33
C ASP A 101 -3.12 12.82 0.75
N ILE A 102 -3.36 11.50 0.58
CA ILE A 102 -2.85 10.51 1.51
C ILE A 102 -2.55 9.19 0.79
N GLN A 103 -1.45 8.55 1.18
CA GLN A 103 -1.13 7.16 0.85
C GLN A 103 -1.47 6.25 2.02
N PHE A 104 -2.16 5.14 1.77
CA PHE A 104 -2.24 4.02 2.71
C PHE A 104 -1.25 2.93 2.31
N ALA A 105 -0.44 2.53 3.29
CA ALA A 105 0.58 1.50 3.11
C ALA A 105 0.55 0.48 4.27
N GLY A 106 1.21 -0.64 4.06
CA GLY A 106 1.39 -1.69 5.05
C GLY A 106 2.81 -2.22 5.06
N HIS A 107 3.01 -3.48 4.67
CA HIS A 107 4.29 -4.13 4.38
C HIS A 107 5.21 -4.38 5.58
N THR A 108 5.39 -3.40 6.46
CA THR A 108 6.44 -3.42 7.49
C THR A 108 6.16 -4.40 8.63
N HIS A 109 4.87 -4.67 8.90
CA HIS A 109 4.39 -5.38 10.11
C HIS A 109 4.96 -4.85 11.43
N GLY A 110 5.65 -3.68 11.40
CA GLY A 110 6.49 -3.22 12.50
C GLY A 110 7.57 -4.23 12.89
N MET A 111 8.03 -5.08 11.93
CA MET A 111 8.87 -6.28 12.14
C MET A 111 8.34 -7.20 13.26
N GLN A 112 7.07 -7.07 13.65
CA GLN A 112 6.42 -7.84 14.70
C GLN A 112 7.13 -7.79 16.07
N PHE A 113 8.10 -6.91 16.22
CA PHE A 113 8.94 -6.76 17.38
C PHE A 113 9.22 -5.30 17.70
N GLY A 114 9.10 -4.92 18.97
CA GLY A 114 9.36 -3.57 19.44
C GLY A 114 8.61 -3.26 20.72
N PHE A 115 8.34 -1.99 20.96
CA PHE A 115 7.53 -1.55 22.07
C PHE A 115 6.84 -0.22 21.77
N GLU A 116 5.71 0.02 22.45
CA GLU A 116 4.94 1.26 22.39
C GLU A 116 4.57 1.67 23.82
N ILE A 117 4.97 2.88 24.21
CA ILE A 117 4.66 3.49 25.51
C ILE A 117 4.14 4.91 25.27
N GLY A 118 2.84 5.10 25.42
CA GLY A 118 2.20 6.36 25.09
C GLY A 118 2.41 6.75 23.63
N LYS A 119 3.04 7.90 23.38
CA LYS A 119 3.36 8.39 22.04
C LYS A 119 4.70 7.86 21.48
N PHE A 120 5.50 7.24 22.31
CA PHE A 120 6.81 6.72 21.92
C PHE A 120 6.67 5.29 21.40
N LYS A 121 7.17 5.06 20.21
CA LYS A 121 7.19 3.73 19.57
C LYS A 121 8.56 3.44 18.98
N TRP A 122 9.00 2.22 19.12
CA TRP A 122 10.26 1.74 18.56
C TRP A 122 10.12 0.32 18.01
N SER A 123 10.72 0.10 16.86
CA SER A 123 10.86 -1.20 16.23
C SER A 123 12.13 -1.21 15.39
N PRO A 124 12.80 -2.36 15.18
CA PRO A 124 13.88 -2.49 14.19
C PRO A 124 13.47 -2.13 12.77
N ALA A 125 12.16 -2.15 12.46
CA ALA A 125 11.63 -1.72 11.16
C ALA A 125 12.11 -0.32 10.77
N LYS A 126 12.34 0.59 11.72
CA LYS A 126 12.82 1.94 11.49
C LYS A 126 14.17 2.04 10.77
N TRP A 127 15.00 0.99 10.87
CA TRP A 127 16.30 0.97 10.17
C TRP A 127 16.17 0.75 8.68
N LYS A 128 15.08 0.09 8.26
CA LYS A 128 14.80 -0.17 6.84
C LYS A 128 13.75 0.78 6.28
N TYR A 129 12.74 1.12 7.06
CA TYR A 129 11.62 1.97 6.67
C TYR A 129 11.52 3.15 7.62
N LYS A 130 11.76 4.37 7.13
CA LYS A 130 11.57 5.58 7.93
C LYS A 130 10.13 5.73 8.38
N GLN A 131 9.18 5.44 7.47
CA GLN A 131 7.75 5.36 7.73
C GLN A 131 7.37 3.90 7.96
N TRP A 132 7.40 3.45 9.21
CA TRP A 132 7.15 2.04 9.53
C TRP A 132 5.84 1.76 10.26
N ALA A 133 5.18 2.76 10.85
CA ALA A 133 3.88 2.61 11.53
C ALA A 133 3.21 3.95 11.82
N GLY A 134 1.91 4.07 11.56
CA GLY A 134 1.09 5.24 11.85
C GLY A 134 1.20 6.35 10.81
N LEU A 135 0.76 7.55 11.18
CA LEU A 135 0.68 8.71 10.30
C LEU A 135 2.01 9.49 10.25
N TYR A 136 2.43 9.82 9.05
CA TYR A 136 3.54 10.72 8.78
C TYR A 136 3.10 11.82 7.82
N ASN A 137 3.65 13.04 8.02
CA ASN A 137 3.36 14.20 7.21
C ASN A 137 4.67 14.82 6.71
N LYS A 138 4.67 15.29 5.46
CA LYS A 138 5.77 16.07 4.88
C LYS A 138 5.20 17.07 3.88
N GLY A 139 5.18 18.34 4.26
CA GLY A 139 4.46 19.36 3.49
C GLY A 139 2.98 18.98 3.36
N ASN A 140 2.49 18.95 2.14
CA ASN A 140 1.09 18.60 1.83
C ASN A 140 0.87 17.09 1.59
N HIS A 141 1.90 16.25 1.80
CA HIS A 141 1.83 14.81 1.56
C HIS A 141 1.67 14.06 2.88
N GLN A 142 0.75 13.11 2.90
CA GLN A 142 0.50 12.26 4.04
C GLN A 142 0.68 10.78 3.67
N ILE A 143 1.17 9.99 4.61
CA ILE A 143 1.16 8.54 4.54
C ILE A 143 0.74 7.95 5.88
N TYR A 144 -0.17 7.01 5.83
CA TYR A 144 -0.48 6.14 6.97
C TYR A 144 0.01 4.73 6.71
N VAL A 145 0.88 4.24 7.58
CA VAL A 145 1.45 2.88 7.49
C VAL A 145 0.81 2.00 8.55
N ASN A 146 -0.04 1.07 8.11
CA ASN A 146 -0.72 0.10 8.96
C ASN A 146 0.16 -1.13 9.19
N ARG A 147 0.24 -1.62 10.41
CA ARG A 147 1.02 -2.82 10.76
C ARG A 147 0.29 -4.13 10.45
N GLY A 148 -0.99 -4.04 10.14
CA GLY A 148 -1.83 -5.18 9.78
C GLY A 148 -2.11 -6.12 10.95
N ILE A 149 -2.92 -7.13 10.65
CA ILE A 149 -3.32 -8.18 11.60
C ILE A 149 -2.55 -9.50 11.40
N GLY A 150 -1.89 -9.65 10.26
CA GLY A 150 -1.15 -10.86 9.88
C GLY A 150 0.24 -10.96 10.53
N HIS A 151 0.96 -12.00 10.14
CA HIS A 151 2.36 -12.21 10.53
C HIS A 151 3.22 -12.61 9.33
N LEU A 152 4.53 -12.44 9.45
CA LEU A 152 5.52 -12.83 8.46
C LEU A 152 6.64 -13.61 9.16
N GLY A 153 6.84 -14.86 8.75
CA GLY A 153 7.86 -15.75 9.32
C GLY A 153 7.50 -16.24 10.72
N TYR A 154 7.66 -15.42 11.73
CA TYR A 154 7.30 -15.74 13.11
C TYR A 154 5.79 -15.56 13.35
N PRO A 155 5.06 -16.59 13.84
CA PRO A 155 3.61 -16.52 14.04
C PRO A 155 3.23 -15.85 15.37
N GLY A 156 3.75 -14.66 15.61
CA GLY A 156 3.52 -13.89 16.82
C GLY A 156 4.00 -12.47 16.71
N ARG A 157 3.71 -11.68 17.76
CA ARG A 157 4.14 -10.28 17.87
C ARG A 157 4.61 -10.02 19.29
N VAL A 158 5.70 -9.26 19.45
CA VAL A 158 6.27 -8.89 20.73
C VAL A 158 6.31 -7.37 20.82
N GLY A 159 5.46 -6.80 21.68
CA GLY A 159 5.38 -5.36 21.93
C GLY A 159 4.85 -4.49 20.79
N ILE A 160 4.63 -5.05 19.60
CA ILE A 160 3.99 -4.41 18.45
C ILE A 160 2.71 -5.18 18.14
N MET A 161 1.59 -4.64 18.58
CA MET A 161 0.29 -5.31 18.46
C MET A 161 -0.26 -5.28 17.02
N PRO A 162 -1.16 -6.22 16.65
CA PRO A 162 -1.96 -6.14 15.44
C PRO A 162 -2.74 -4.82 15.40
N GLU A 163 -3.01 -4.32 14.19
CA GLU A 163 -3.66 -3.03 14.02
C GLU A 163 -4.80 -3.10 13.01
N ILE A 164 -5.96 -2.57 13.41
CA ILE A 164 -7.05 -2.18 12.53
C ILE A 164 -7.21 -0.68 12.71
N ALA A 165 -7.02 0.10 11.64
CA ALA A 165 -7.15 1.54 11.69
C ALA A 165 -8.51 1.99 11.13
N VAL A 166 -9.17 2.88 11.85
CA VAL A 166 -10.33 3.63 11.37
C VAL A 166 -9.84 5.02 10.98
N ILE A 167 -10.04 5.39 9.73
CA ILE A 167 -9.62 6.68 9.19
C ILE A 167 -10.86 7.50 8.85
N GLU A 168 -10.99 8.65 9.47
CA GLU A 168 -12.00 9.64 9.14
C GLU A 168 -11.42 10.68 8.18
N ILE A 169 -12.13 10.90 7.07
CA ILE A 169 -11.75 11.93 6.09
C ILE A 169 -12.81 13.00 6.13
N SER A 170 -12.45 14.16 6.64
CA SER A 170 -13.28 15.35 6.67
C SER A 170 -12.88 16.32 5.55
N ALA A 171 -13.84 16.91 4.88
CA ALA A 171 -13.68 17.96 3.86
C ALA A 171 -14.33 19.25 4.33
#